data_c0955b63357c10041c8b8f57fc835f36
#
_entry.id   c0955b63357c10041c8b8f57fc835f36
#
_cell.length_a   1.000
_cell.length_b   1.000
_cell.length_c   1.000
_cell.angle_alpha   90.00
_cell.angle_beta   90.00
_cell.angle_gamma   90.00
#
_symmetry.space_group_name_H-M   'P 1'
#
loop_
_entity.id
_entity.type
_entity.pdbx_description
1 polymer ?
#
loop_
_entity_poly.entity_id
_entity_poly.type
_entity_poly.pdbx_seq_one_letter_code
_entity_poly.pdbx_strand_id
1 'polypeptide(L)'
;MLFRSDGIRVIVIPATQKIYLQAMEEGLLKTFIEAGAIVSTPTCGPCLGGYMGVLAEGERCVSTTNRNFVGRMGHVDSEVYLASPAVAAASAITGKISGPKDVM
;
A
#
# COMPACT_ATOMS: atom_id res chain seq x y z
N MET A 1 5.91 -16.88 3.87
CA MET A 1 4.96 -16.51 2.80
C MET A 1 4.19 -15.26 3.24
N LEU A 2 4.01 -14.32 2.34
CA LEU A 2 3.22 -13.12 2.62
C LEU A 2 1.78 -13.34 2.17
N PHE A 3 0.83 -13.08 3.08
CA PHE A 3 -0.59 -13.13 2.79
C PHE A 3 -1.20 -11.74 2.96
N ARG A 4 -2.25 -11.46 2.21
CA ARG A 4 -3.11 -10.30 2.45
C ARG A 4 -4.52 -10.78 2.74
N SER A 5 -5.29 -9.96 3.44
CA SER A 5 -6.69 -10.25 3.71
C SER A 5 -7.50 -10.18 2.42
N ASP A 6 -8.53 -11.01 2.31
CA ASP A 6 -9.47 -10.93 1.19
C ASP A 6 -10.22 -9.59 1.21
N GLY A 7 -10.51 -9.08 0.02
CA GLY A 7 -11.21 -7.80 -0.12
C GLY A 7 -10.34 -6.57 0.06
N ILE A 8 -9.04 -6.76 0.29
CA ILE A 8 -8.07 -5.67 0.43
C ILE A 8 -7.28 -5.52 -0.86
N ARG A 9 -7.17 -4.28 -1.34
CA ARG A 9 -6.30 -3.94 -2.45
C ARG A 9 -4.97 -3.42 -1.89
N VAL A 10 -3.86 -4.07 -2.26
CA VAL A 10 -2.52 -3.69 -1.82
C VAL A 10 -1.72 -3.20 -3.01
N ILE A 11 -1.15 -2.02 -2.89
CA ILE A 11 -0.27 -1.44 -3.92
C ILE A 11 1.10 -1.22 -3.29
N VAL A 12 2.14 -1.79 -3.90
CA VAL A 12 3.53 -1.68 -3.45
C VAL A 12 4.30 -0.81 -4.43
N ILE A 13 4.91 0.25 -3.92
CA ILE A 13 5.66 1.21 -4.73
C ILE A 13 7.04 1.38 -4.10
N PRO A 14 8.11 0.88 -4.75
CA PRO A 14 9.47 1.10 -4.27
C PRO A 14 9.84 2.59 -4.28
N ALA A 15 10.65 3.01 -3.33
CA ALA A 15 10.99 4.42 -3.19
C ALA A 15 11.92 4.93 -4.31
N THR A 16 12.82 4.07 -4.80
CA THR A 16 13.80 4.44 -5.84
C THR A 16 14.03 3.29 -6.81
N GLN A 17 14.63 3.57 -7.96
CA GLN A 17 15.01 2.52 -8.91
C GLN A 17 16.01 1.53 -8.31
N LYS A 18 16.91 2.01 -7.47
CA LYS A 18 17.89 1.16 -6.79
C LYS A 18 17.20 0.16 -5.85
N ILE A 19 16.23 0.63 -5.06
CA ILE A 19 15.45 -0.22 -4.17
C ILE A 19 14.59 -1.19 -4.98
N TYR A 20 14.03 -0.74 -6.09
CA TYR A 20 13.25 -1.57 -6.99
C TYR A 20 14.07 -2.75 -7.52
N LEU A 21 15.28 -2.45 -8.01
CA LEU A 21 16.19 -3.48 -8.50
C LEU A 21 16.60 -4.46 -7.40
N GLN A 22 16.93 -3.95 -6.23
CA GLN A 22 17.28 -4.80 -5.09
C GLN A 22 16.14 -5.72 -4.67
N ALA A 23 14.92 -5.19 -4.61
CA ALA A 23 13.75 -5.99 -4.28
C ALA A 23 13.51 -7.10 -5.31
N MET A 24 13.75 -6.80 -6.58
CA MET A 24 13.66 -7.79 -7.67
C MET A 24 14.68 -8.90 -7.48
N GLU A 25 15.93 -8.56 -7.19
CA GLU A 25 17.01 -9.52 -6.99
C GLU A 25 16.80 -10.41 -5.78
N GLU A 26 16.17 -9.89 -4.74
CA GLU A 26 15.85 -10.64 -3.52
C GLU A 26 14.56 -11.46 -3.64
N GLY A 27 13.87 -11.40 -4.77
CA GLY A 27 12.62 -12.15 -4.98
C GLY A 27 11.39 -11.54 -4.30
N LEU A 28 11.49 -10.35 -3.76
CA LEU A 28 10.38 -9.70 -3.05
C LEU A 28 9.22 -9.35 -3.98
N LEU A 29 9.52 -8.91 -5.20
CA LEU A 29 8.47 -8.56 -6.16
C LEU A 29 7.61 -9.77 -6.49
N LYS A 30 8.24 -10.93 -6.68
CA LYS A 30 7.51 -12.18 -6.92
C LYS A 30 6.61 -12.52 -5.74
N THR A 31 7.11 -12.36 -4.52
CA THR A 31 6.33 -12.61 -3.30
C THR A 31 5.09 -11.72 -3.23
N PHE A 32 5.24 -10.42 -3.51
CA PHE A 32 4.12 -9.49 -3.52
C PHE A 32 3.08 -9.85 -4.58
N ILE A 33 3.53 -10.17 -5.79
CA ILE A 33 2.64 -10.54 -6.89
C ILE A 33 1.88 -11.83 -6.56
N GLU A 34 2.55 -12.83 -6.00
CA GLU A 34 1.91 -14.08 -5.59
C GLU A 34 0.88 -13.88 -4.48
N ALA A 35 1.09 -12.86 -3.62
CA ALA A 35 0.12 -12.49 -2.59
C ALA A 35 -1.05 -11.65 -3.14
N GLY A 36 -1.05 -11.34 -4.43
CA GLY A 36 -2.13 -10.58 -5.07
C GLY A 36 -1.96 -9.07 -4.97
N ALA A 37 -0.79 -8.58 -4.58
CA ALA A 37 -0.52 -7.15 -4.56
C ALA A 37 -0.19 -6.62 -5.96
N ILE A 38 -0.46 -5.34 -6.19
CA ILE A 38 -0.06 -4.64 -7.39
C ILE A 38 1.31 -4.01 -7.13
N VAL A 39 2.30 -4.32 -7.96
CA VAL A 39 3.63 -3.74 -7.84
C VAL A 39 3.84 -2.72 -8.95
N SER A 40 4.18 -1.50 -8.56
CA SER A 40 4.42 -0.40 -9.49
C SER A 40 5.90 -0.04 -9.53
N THR A 41 6.31 0.63 -10.61
CA THR A 41 7.60 1.31 -10.66
C THR A 41 7.61 2.48 -9.66
N PRO A 42 8.79 2.99 -9.27
CA PRO A 42 8.87 4.12 -8.33
C PRO A 42 8.12 5.35 -8.84
N THR A 43 7.04 5.70 -8.15
CA THR A 43 6.20 6.88 -8.42
C THR A 43 5.56 7.32 -7.12
N CYS A 44 4.82 8.42 -7.16
CA CYS A 44 4.00 8.81 -6.03
C CYS A 44 2.73 7.94 -5.89
N GLY A 45 2.37 7.20 -6.94
CA GLY A 45 1.17 6.38 -6.96
C GLY A 45 -0.10 7.23 -6.86
N PRO A 46 -1.10 6.80 -6.09
CA PRO A 46 -2.37 7.53 -5.97
C PRO A 46 -2.31 8.72 -5.02
N CYS A 47 -1.14 9.19 -4.63
CA CYS A 47 -0.98 10.17 -3.55
C CYS A 47 -1.69 11.50 -3.80
N LEU A 48 -1.97 11.85 -5.05
CA LEU A 48 -2.69 13.09 -5.37
C LEU A 48 -3.89 12.91 -6.29
N GLY A 49 -4.35 11.67 -6.42
CA GLY A 49 -5.56 11.40 -7.20
C GLY A 49 -5.41 11.50 -8.72
N GLY A 50 -4.18 11.65 -9.21
CA GLY A 50 -3.92 11.79 -10.64
C GLY A 50 -3.33 10.55 -11.30
N TYR A 51 -3.33 9.43 -10.62
CA TYR A 51 -2.71 8.20 -11.10
C TYR A 51 -3.55 6.99 -10.69
N MET A 52 -3.07 5.78 -10.95
CA MET A 52 -3.80 4.54 -10.62
C MET A 52 -4.03 4.38 -9.12
N GLY A 53 -5.07 3.68 -8.75
CA GLY A 53 -5.35 3.34 -7.36
C GLY A 53 -6.05 4.44 -6.57
N VAL A 54 -6.61 5.45 -7.24
CA VAL A 54 -7.36 6.52 -6.56
C VAL A 54 -8.56 5.95 -5.81
N LEU A 55 -8.92 6.62 -4.72
CA LEU A 55 -9.99 6.17 -3.83
C LEU A 55 -11.35 6.63 -4.30
N ALA A 56 -12.31 5.72 -4.24
CA ALA A 56 -13.72 6.01 -4.46
C ALA A 56 -14.39 6.43 -3.15
N GLU A 57 -15.63 6.87 -3.26
CA GLU A 57 -16.44 7.23 -2.08
C GLU A 57 -16.51 6.05 -1.11
N GLY A 58 -16.26 6.32 0.16
CA GLY A 58 -16.34 5.31 1.21
C GLY A 58 -15.14 4.38 1.31
N GLU A 59 -14.19 4.44 0.38
CA GLU A 59 -12.99 3.63 0.48
C GLU A 59 -12.04 4.16 1.55
N ARG A 60 -11.32 3.25 2.19
CA ARG A 60 -10.34 3.57 3.24
C ARG A 60 -8.96 3.13 2.80
N CYS A 61 -7.96 3.96 3.07
CA CYS A 61 -6.58 3.69 2.69
C CYS A 61 -5.66 3.83 3.90
N VAL A 62 -4.81 2.82 4.12
CA VAL A 62 -3.66 2.93 5.00
C VAL A 62 -2.46 3.21 4.09
N SER A 63 -1.83 4.36 4.28
CA SER A 63 -0.81 4.86 3.36
C SER A 63 0.49 5.16 4.07
N THR A 64 1.62 4.83 3.41
CA THR A 64 2.96 5.17 3.90
C THR A 64 3.53 6.40 3.21
N THR A 65 2.73 7.12 2.41
CA THR A 65 3.16 8.35 1.76
C THR A 65 3.51 9.42 2.80
N ASN A 66 4.47 10.29 2.49
CA ASN A 66 4.97 11.28 3.46
C ASN A 66 3.92 12.31 3.87
N ARG A 67 3.00 12.63 2.97
CA ARG A 67 1.99 13.67 3.20
C ARG A 67 0.73 13.31 2.45
N ASN A 68 -0.37 13.16 3.19
CA ASN A 68 -1.65 12.88 2.56
C ASN A 68 -2.80 13.31 3.47
N PHE A 69 -4.00 13.45 2.89
CA PHE A 69 -5.20 13.85 3.60
C PHE A 69 -6.45 13.43 2.81
N VAL A 70 -7.59 13.45 3.46
CA VAL A 70 -8.88 13.12 2.83
C VAL A 70 -9.12 14.01 1.60
N GLY A 71 -9.51 13.37 0.50
CA GLY A 71 -9.80 14.04 -0.77
C GLY A 71 -8.62 14.15 -1.70
N ARG A 72 -7.38 14.05 -1.21
CA ARG A 72 -6.20 14.16 -2.08
C ARG A 72 -6.01 12.94 -2.96
N MET A 73 -6.35 11.74 -2.46
CA MET A 73 -6.17 10.48 -3.18
C MET A 73 -7.38 10.07 -4.02
N GLY A 74 -8.38 10.93 -4.15
CA GLY A 74 -9.58 10.62 -4.91
C GLY A 74 -10.81 11.29 -4.34
N HIS A 75 -11.85 10.51 -4.06
CA HIS A 75 -13.12 11.06 -3.58
C HIS A 75 -13.00 11.73 -2.22
N VAL A 76 -13.71 12.86 -2.04
CA VAL A 76 -13.68 13.63 -0.78
C VAL A 76 -14.26 12.87 0.41
N ASP A 77 -15.09 11.86 0.16
CA ASP A 77 -15.68 11.01 1.20
C ASP A 77 -14.89 9.70 1.41
N SER A 78 -13.67 9.60 0.91
CA SER A 78 -12.75 8.52 1.23
C SER A 78 -12.02 8.82 2.53
N GLU A 79 -11.39 7.79 3.11
CA GLU A 79 -10.61 7.94 4.34
C GLU A 79 -9.15 7.58 4.08
N VAL A 80 -8.23 8.39 4.62
CA VAL A 80 -6.78 8.17 4.49
C VAL A 80 -6.15 8.15 5.87
N TYR A 81 -5.42 7.09 6.18
CA TYR A 81 -4.70 6.91 7.43
C TYR A 81 -3.21 6.77 7.13
N LEU A 82 -2.41 7.72 7.60
CA LEU A 82 -0.95 7.66 7.42
C LEU A 82 -0.35 6.68 8.42
N ALA A 83 0.60 5.85 7.95
CA ALA A 83 1.17 4.78 8.76
C ALA A 83 2.62 4.51 8.38
N SER A 84 3.34 3.79 9.24
CA SER A 84 4.66 3.27 8.92
C SER A 84 4.52 2.05 8.00
N PRO A 85 5.59 1.67 7.28
CA PRO A 85 5.57 0.46 6.47
C PRO A 85 5.19 -0.80 7.26
N ALA A 86 5.66 -0.92 8.50
CA ALA A 86 5.33 -2.07 9.35
C ALA A 86 3.84 -2.14 9.69
N VAL A 87 3.23 -0.98 10.00
CA VAL A 87 1.78 -0.90 10.27
C VAL A 87 0.99 -1.20 9.00
N ALA A 88 1.41 -0.68 7.85
CA ALA A 88 0.75 -0.94 6.58
C ALA A 88 0.78 -2.44 6.24
N ALA A 89 1.92 -3.10 6.41
CA ALA A 89 2.07 -4.53 6.16
C ALA A 89 1.16 -5.35 7.09
N ALA A 90 1.15 -5.05 8.39
CA ALA A 90 0.29 -5.75 9.34
C ALA A 90 -1.19 -5.55 9.01
N SER A 91 -1.58 -4.34 8.63
CA SER A 91 -2.96 -4.01 8.25
C SER A 91 -3.40 -4.76 7.01
N ALA A 92 -2.51 -4.96 6.04
CA ALA A 92 -2.79 -5.74 4.84
C ALA A 92 -3.09 -7.21 5.16
N ILE A 93 -2.45 -7.75 6.19
CA ILE A 93 -2.66 -9.14 6.62
C ILE A 93 -3.98 -9.29 7.36
N THR A 94 -4.30 -8.39 8.27
CA THR A 94 -5.49 -8.49 9.13
C THR A 94 -6.77 -7.94 8.48
N GLY A 95 -6.63 -7.04 7.52
CA GLY A 95 -7.77 -6.35 6.89
C GLY A 95 -8.31 -5.18 7.70
N LYS A 96 -7.61 -4.79 8.76
CA LYS A 96 -7.95 -3.63 9.60
C LYS A 96 -6.66 -2.96 10.05
N ILE A 97 -6.77 -1.73 10.57
CA ILE A 97 -5.58 -1.02 11.07
C ILE A 97 -4.97 -1.82 12.21
N SER A 98 -3.73 -2.25 12.04
CA SER A 98 -3.05 -3.16 12.98
C SER A 98 -1.57 -2.82 13.09
N GLY A 99 -0.99 -3.12 14.25
CA GLY A 99 0.46 -3.04 14.45
C GLY A 99 1.15 -4.38 14.20
N PRO A 100 2.49 -4.39 14.11
CA PRO A 100 3.24 -5.64 13.89
C PRO A 100 2.95 -6.71 14.92
N LYS A 101 2.63 -6.33 16.15
CA LYS A 101 2.32 -7.29 17.21
C LYS A 101 1.06 -8.11 16.96
N ASP A 102 0.16 -7.60 16.13
CA ASP A 102 -1.12 -8.27 15.84
C ASP A 102 -0.96 -9.45 14.88
N VAL A 103 0.20 -9.59 14.24
CA VAL A 103 0.49 -10.63 13.24
C VAL A 103 1.73 -11.46 13.58
N MET A 104 2.32 -11.21 14.75
CA MET A 104 3.49 -11.97 15.22
C MET A 104 3.08 -13.19 16.01
#